data_c76cb16858987d0eb99c0e63b55ac70c
#
_entry.id   c76cb16858987d0eb99c0e63b55ac70c
#
_cell.length_a   1.000
_cell.length_b   1.000
_cell.length_c   1.000
_cell.angle_alpha   90.00
_cell.angle_beta   90.00
_cell.angle_gamma   90.00
#
_symmetry.space_group_name_H-M   'P 1'
#
loop_
_entity.id
_entity.type
_entity.pdbx_description
1 polymer ?
#
loop_
_entity_poly.entity_id
_entity_poly.type
_entity_poly.pdbx_seq_one_letter_code
_entity_poly.pdbx_strand_id
1 'polypeptide(L)'
;MRQSGVTYRHFTDGEIKKANSVDLLMLAKQYGYETEKGGKNAIHLKKSGGMYIFPNENCFYHHTSDERHKEGGAIRFVMHQENLSFGEAVAKLLNEDYIIHQAEQKPYTPEPRQPMLLPDKADNFKRAYWYLVSVRGIDPKIVSALMNEKKVYQEAKFGNAVFVGYDRDGTAKYCSMRSTYPNNKFKRDADNSDKSYPFFVEGKSDLAIVTEAPIDLMSHATLTTMFSKTDWRQDHRLSIGCLSMAALDRYLEWHPEIKKLVFALDNDYLARNQKGELANWGQLAAEKAIRTYTERGYQCALHKPHLNDFNTDLTEIRKGKTFDDLNRQREAELKADFEKNAVQGADEETEDDLEI
;
A
#
# COMPACT_ATOMS: atom_id res chain seq x y z
N MET A 1 7.76 -34.25 30.49
CA MET A 1 7.79 -33.45 29.27
C MET A 1 7.75 -34.40 28.08
N ARG A 2 6.61 -34.58 27.45
CA ARG A 2 6.48 -35.41 26.23
C ARG A 2 6.54 -34.45 25.04
N GLN A 3 7.58 -34.56 24.22
CA GLN A 3 7.61 -33.95 22.88
C GLN A 3 6.54 -34.67 22.07
N SER A 4 5.54 -33.92 21.63
CA SER A 4 4.57 -34.37 20.64
C SER A 4 5.32 -34.53 19.32
N GLY A 5 5.51 -35.78 18.89
CA GLY A 5 6.08 -36.08 17.59
C GLY A 5 5.16 -35.57 16.48
N VAL A 6 5.57 -34.53 15.80
CA VAL A 6 4.92 -34.07 14.57
C VAL A 6 5.29 -35.08 13.48
N THR A 7 4.36 -35.97 13.13
CA THR A 7 4.54 -36.89 12.02
C THR A 7 4.38 -36.10 10.71
N TYR A 8 5.47 -35.79 10.05
CA TYR A 8 5.44 -35.15 8.71
C TYR A 8 4.88 -36.16 7.70
N ARG A 9 3.64 -35.94 7.27
CA ARG A 9 3.06 -36.69 6.15
C ARG A 9 3.59 -36.12 4.83
N HIS A 10 4.14 -36.96 3.98
CA HIS A 10 4.42 -36.60 2.59
C HIS A 10 3.13 -36.65 1.77
N PHE A 11 2.79 -35.55 1.10
CA PHE A 11 1.68 -35.49 0.18
C PHE A 11 2.18 -35.75 -1.25
N THR A 12 1.40 -36.50 -2.02
CA THR A 12 1.65 -36.75 -3.44
C THR A 12 1.36 -35.50 -4.27
N ASP A 13 1.96 -35.37 -5.46
CA ASP A 13 1.69 -34.27 -6.38
C ASP A 13 0.19 -34.16 -6.71
N GLY A 14 -0.51 -35.29 -6.80
CA GLY A 14 -1.97 -35.33 -7.02
C GLY A 14 -2.76 -34.72 -5.85
N GLU A 15 -2.38 -35.00 -4.61
CA GLU A 15 -2.99 -34.42 -3.41
C GLU A 15 -2.73 -32.90 -3.33
N ILE A 16 -1.51 -32.49 -3.60
CA ILE A 16 -1.13 -31.08 -3.63
C ILE A 16 -1.93 -30.33 -4.72
N LYS A 17 -2.03 -30.94 -5.92
CA LYS A 17 -2.82 -30.37 -7.02
C LYS A 17 -4.31 -30.26 -6.66
N LYS A 18 -4.87 -31.30 -6.03
CA LYS A 18 -6.25 -31.31 -5.54
C LYS A 18 -6.49 -30.22 -4.49
N ALA A 19 -5.63 -30.10 -3.48
CA ALA A 19 -5.73 -29.05 -2.48
C ALA A 19 -5.66 -27.64 -3.09
N ASN A 20 -4.79 -27.44 -4.07
CA ASN A 20 -4.63 -26.12 -4.73
C ASN A 20 -5.73 -25.82 -5.76
N SER A 21 -6.57 -26.79 -6.13
CA SER A 21 -7.71 -26.60 -7.04
C SER A 21 -9.00 -26.13 -6.34
N VAL A 22 -8.99 -25.96 -5.03
CA VAL A 22 -10.11 -25.36 -4.29
C VAL A 22 -10.40 -23.97 -4.83
N ASP A 23 -11.69 -23.63 -5.01
CA ASP A 23 -12.11 -22.31 -5.48
C ASP A 23 -11.72 -21.23 -4.47
N LEU A 24 -10.79 -20.38 -4.87
CA LEU A 24 -10.19 -19.41 -3.99
C LEU A 24 -11.15 -18.28 -3.60
N LEU A 25 -12.09 -17.93 -4.48
CA LEU A 25 -13.08 -16.89 -4.19
C LEU A 25 -14.11 -17.39 -3.16
N MET A 26 -14.54 -18.65 -3.31
CA MET A 26 -15.44 -19.26 -2.33
C MET A 26 -14.74 -19.46 -0.99
N LEU A 27 -13.47 -19.88 -1.03
CA LEU A 27 -12.64 -20.03 0.16
C LEU A 27 -12.50 -18.70 0.90
N ALA A 28 -12.19 -17.59 0.20
CA ALA A 28 -12.11 -16.27 0.79
C ALA A 28 -13.43 -15.84 1.46
N LYS A 29 -14.57 -16.14 0.85
CA LYS A 29 -15.89 -15.89 1.46
C LYS A 29 -16.11 -16.71 2.72
N GLN A 30 -15.67 -17.98 2.77
CA GLN A 30 -15.74 -18.81 3.97
C GLN A 30 -14.89 -18.23 5.12
N TYR A 31 -13.77 -17.54 4.79
CA TYR A 31 -12.97 -16.76 5.75
C TYR A 31 -13.60 -15.41 6.10
N GLY A 32 -14.83 -15.13 5.65
CA GLY A 32 -15.56 -13.92 6.00
C GLY A 32 -15.19 -12.68 5.19
N TYR A 33 -14.42 -12.81 4.11
CA TYR A 33 -14.08 -11.65 3.28
C TYR A 33 -15.28 -11.17 2.47
N GLU A 34 -15.62 -9.90 2.62
CA GLU A 34 -16.45 -9.18 1.67
C GLU A 34 -15.65 -8.88 0.41
N THR A 35 -16.31 -8.93 -0.73
CA THR A 35 -15.67 -8.77 -2.03
C THR A 35 -16.22 -7.57 -2.78
N GLU A 36 -15.37 -6.92 -3.58
CA GLU A 36 -15.78 -5.86 -4.50
C GLU A 36 -14.98 -5.98 -5.82
N LYS A 37 -15.45 -5.28 -6.85
CA LYS A 37 -14.77 -5.29 -8.15
C LYS A 37 -13.41 -4.60 -8.04
N GLY A 38 -12.33 -5.35 -8.25
CA GLY A 38 -10.95 -4.85 -8.15
C GLY A 38 -10.33 -4.41 -9.49
N GLY A 39 -10.99 -4.73 -10.62
CA GLY A 39 -10.51 -4.44 -11.96
C GLY A 39 -11.25 -5.26 -13.03
N LYS A 40 -10.67 -5.39 -14.25
CA LYS A 40 -11.31 -6.12 -15.36
C LYS A 40 -11.49 -7.61 -15.06
N ASN A 41 -10.47 -8.23 -14.44
CA ASN A 41 -10.45 -9.67 -14.14
C ASN A 41 -10.06 -9.95 -12.69
N ALA A 42 -10.17 -8.97 -11.78
CA ALA A 42 -9.76 -9.08 -10.40
C ALA A 42 -10.91 -8.73 -9.45
N ILE A 43 -10.94 -9.40 -8.31
CA ILE A 43 -11.85 -9.16 -7.20
C ILE A 43 -11.00 -8.72 -6.01
N HIS A 44 -11.29 -7.55 -5.46
CA HIS A 44 -10.63 -7.04 -4.26
C HIS A 44 -11.32 -7.63 -3.02
N LEU A 45 -10.54 -8.12 -2.07
CA LEU A 45 -11.01 -8.51 -0.77
C LEU A 45 -10.99 -7.28 0.15
N LYS A 46 -12.15 -6.83 0.60
CA LYS A 46 -12.24 -5.66 1.49
C LYS A 46 -11.50 -5.91 2.80
N LYS A 47 -10.91 -4.86 3.35
CA LYS A 47 -10.18 -4.89 4.63
C LYS A 47 -9.03 -5.91 4.69
N SER A 48 -8.55 -6.41 3.54
CA SER A 48 -7.48 -7.40 3.46
C SER A 48 -6.07 -6.82 3.44
N GLY A 49 -5.93 -5.49 3.46
CA GLY A 49 -4.62 -4.85 3.27
C GLY A 49 -4.11 -4.87 1.82
N GLY A 50 -5.02 -5.03 0.83
CA GLY A 50 -4.66 -4.98 -0.59
C GLY A 50 -4.53 -6.35 -1.26
N MET A 51 -5.32 -7.33 -0.84
CA MET A 51 -5.39 -8.64 -1.47
C MET A 51 -6.43 -8.66 -2.60
N TYR A 52 -6.02 -9.19 -3.75
CA TYR A 52 -6.85 -9.37 -4.94
C TYR A 52 -6.89 -10.82 -5.33
N ILE A 53 -8.07 -11.33 -5.70
CA ILE A 53 -8.25 -12.66 -6.27
C ILE A 53 -8.50 -12.53 -7.78
N PHE A 54 -7.89 -13.41 -8.54
CA PHE A 54 -8.06 -13.59 -9.98
C PHE A 54 -8.81 -14.91 -10.20
N PRO A 55 -10.16 -14.87 -10.33
CA PRO A 55 -10.97 -16.10 -10.37
C PRO A 55 -10.64 -17.02 -11.53
N ASN A 56 -10.30 -16.47 -12.70
CA ASN A 56 -9.99 -17.27 -13.89
C ASN A 56 -8.71 -18.10 -13.72
N GLU A 57 -7.75 -17.57 -12.99
CA GLU A 57 -6.45 -18.20 -12.71
C GLU A 57 -6.45 -18.96 -11.38
N ASN A 58 -7.52 -18.84 -10.58
CA ASN A 58 -7.65 -19.37 -9.23
C ASN A 58 -6.45 -19.02 -8.34
N CYS A 59 -5.99 -17.76 -8.39
CA CYS A 59 -4.86 -17.28 -7.63
C CYS A 59 -5.18 -15.94 -6.96
N PHE A 60 -4.37 -15.57 -5.97
CA PHE A 60 -4.42 -14.24 -5.34
C PHE A 60 -3.08 -13.52 -5.48
N TYR A 61 -3.16 -12.20 -5.34
CA TYR A 61 -2.00 -11.33 -5.17
C TYR A 61 -2.27 -10.38 -4.02
N HIS A 62 -1.30 -10.28 -3.09
CA HIS A 62 -1.39 -9.44 -1.90
C HIS A 62 -0.29 -8.38 -1.92
N HIS A 63 -0.67 -7.13 -2.17
CA HIS A 63 0.27 -6.02 -2.37
C HIS A 63 1.16 -5.73 -1.15
N THR A 64 0.67 -5.98 0.05
CA THR A 64 1.35 -5.62 1.31
C THR A 64 2.01 -6.80 2.01
N SER A 65 1.85 -8.02 1.48
CA SER A 65 2.44 -9.22 2.08
C SER A 65 3.92 -9.39 1.71
N ASP A 66 4.64 -10.20 2.51
CA ASP A 66 6.00 -10.61 2.18
C ASP A 66 6.03 -11.51 0.93
N GLU A 67 7.23 -11.73 0.38
CA GLU A 67 7.37 -12.51 -0.86
C GLU A 67 6.85 -13.93 -0.76
N ARG A 68 6.88 -14.54 0.44
CA ARG A 68 6.39 -15.91 0.66
C ARG A 68 4.87 -16.02 0.58
N HIS A 69 4.16 -14.92 0.88
CA HIS A 69 2.70 -14.87 0.96
C HIS A 69 2.08 -13.90 -0.05
N LYS A 70 2.90 -13.35 -0.95
CA LYS A 70 2.51 -12.29 -1.88
C LYS A 70 1.53 -12.76 -2.95
N GLU A 71 1.66 -14.02 -3.39
CA GLU A 71 0.82 -14.59 -4.43
C GLU A 71 0.70 -16.10 -4.28
N GLY A 72 -0.34 -16.69 -4.83
CA GLY A 72 -0.51 -18.15 -4.85
C GLY A 72 -1.94 -18.59 -5.02
N GLY A 73 -2.14 -19.91 -4.96
CA GLY A 73 -3.44 -20.54 -4.96
C GLY A 73 -3.98 -20.80 -3.54
N ALA A 74 -4.96 -21.72 -3.44
CA ALA A 74 -5.67 -22.01 -2.20
C ALA A 74 -4.74 -22.42 -1.03
N ILE A 75 -3.70 -23.21 -1.30
CA ILE A 75 -2.76 -23.64 -0.25
C ILE A 75 -2.07 -22.44 0.37
N ARG A 76 -1.48 -21.55 -0.43
CA ARG A 76 -0.81 -20.34 0.08
C ARG A 76 -1.77 -19.38 0.76
N PHE A 77 -3.01 -19.30 0.29
CA PHE A 77 -4.04 -18.51 0.93
C PHE A 77 -4.31 -18.99 2.35
N VAL A 78 -4.52 -20.28 2.56
CA VAL A 78 -4.74 -20.88 3.89
C VAL A 78 -3.50 -20.72 4.79
N MET A 79 -2.30 -20.92 4.24
CA MET A 79 -1.05 -20.65 4.98
C MET A 79 -1.00 -19.21 5.47
N HIS A 80 -1.41 -18.26 4.65
CA HIS A 80 -1.42 -16.84 5.01
C HIS A 80 -2.48 -16.53 6.07
N GLN A 81 -3.71 -17.08 5.92
CA GLN A 81 -4.82 -16.77 6.82
C GLN A 81 -4.62 -17.33 8.24
N GLU A 82 -4.04 -18.52 8.34
CA GLU A 82 -3.96 -19.25 9.60
C GLU A 82 -2.53 -19.45 10.11
N ASN A 83 -1.55 -18.87 9.42
CA ASN A 83 -0.12 -19.04 9.73
C ASN A 83 0.30 -20.53 9.81
N LEU A 84 -0.24 -21.36 8.91
CA LEU A 84 0.05 -22.79 8.84
C LEU A 84 1.30 -23.08 8.00
N SER A 85 1.94 -24.22 8.29
CA SER A 85 2.92 -24.78 7.37
C SER A 85 2.26 -25.31 6.09
N PHE A 86 3.05 -25.52 5.03
CA PHE A 86 2.56 -26.07 3.76
C PHE A 86 1.81 -27.40 3.98
N GLY A 87 2.37 -28.32 4.77
CA GLY A 87 1.75 -29.61 5.02
C GLY A 87 0.41 -29.51 5.77
N GLU A 88 0.32 -28.61 6.77
CA GLU A 88 -0.93 -28.39 7.52
C GLU A 88 -2.01 -27.77 6.62
N ALA A 89 -1.66 -26.82 5.78
CA ALA A 89 -2.58 -26.21 4.83
C ALA A 89 -3.11 -27.23 3.77
N VAL A 90 -2.23 -28.10 3.26
CA VAL A 90 -2.63 -29.19 2.35
C VAL A 90 -3.57 -30.15 3.07
N ALA A 91 -3.21 -30.61 4.28
CA ALA A 91 -4.04 -31.50 5.07
C ALA A 91 -5.43 -30.93 5.34
N LYS A 92 -5.51 -29.64 5.71
CA LYS A 92 -6.76 -28.93 5.95
C LYS A 92 -7.65 -28.91 4.69
N LEU A 93 -7.10 -28.50 3.55
CA LEU A 93 -7.83 -28.40 2.29
C LEU A 93 -8.30 -29.76 1.74
N LEU A 94 -7.63 -30.85 2.10
CA LEU A 94 -8.04 -32.20 1.70
C LEU A 94 -9.11 -32.82 2.62
N ASN A 95 -9.20 -32.36 3.87
CA ASN A 95 -10.10 -32.93 4.87
C ASN A 95 -11.42 -32.16 5.03
N GLU A 96 -11.56 -31.00 4.39
CA GLU A 96 -12.78 -30.21 4.39
C GLU A 96 -13.48 -30.30 3.03
N ASP A 97 -14.84 -30.20 3.00
CA ASP A 97 -15.65 -30.19 1.78
C ASP A 97 -15.60 -28.81 1.10
N TYR A 98 -14.51 -28.56 0.37
CA TYR A 98 -14.38 -27.33 -0.42
C TYR A 98 -14.92 -27.50 -1.84
N ILE A 99 -15.43 -26.39 -2.41
CA ILE A 99 -15.81 -26.34 -3.81
C ILE A 99 -14.54 -26.37 -4.67
N ILE A 100 -14.46 -27.38 -5.56
CA ILE A 100 -13.33 -27.51 -6.47
C ILE A 100 -13.55 -26.58 -7.67
N HIS A 101 -12.54 -25.80 -8.00
CA HIS A 101 -12.55 -24.94 -9.18
C HIS A 101 -12.51 -25.80 -10.45
N GLN A 102 -13.55 -25.69 -11.29
CA GLN A 102 -13.72 -26.50 -12.50
C GLN A 102 -13.10 -25.89 -13.76
N ALA A 103 -12.55 -24.68 -13.68
CA ALA A 103 -11.91 -24.07 -14.84
C ALA A 103 -10.64 -24.85 -15.24
N GLU A 104 -10.50 -25.15 -16.52
CA GLU A 104 -9.24 -25.65 -17.05
C GLU A 104 -8.13 -24.63 -16.74
N GLN A 105 -7.21 -25.02 -15.87
CA GLN A 105 -6.02 -24.20 -15.60
C GLN A 105 -5.18 -24.18 -16.89
N LYS A 106 -5.41 -23.19 -17.74
CA LYS A 106 -4.41 -22.85 -18.75
C LYS A 106 -3.15 -22.42 -18.01
N PRO A 107 -1.97 -22.97 -18.38
CA PRO A 107 -0.73 -22.47 -17.79
C PRO A 107 -0.68 -20.97 -18.01
N TYR A 108 -0.54 -20.22 -16.90
CA TYR A 108 -0.37 -18.78 -16.96
C TYR A 108 0.94 -18.49 -17.71
N THR A 109 0.81 -18.12 -18.96
CA THR A 109 1.89 -17.49 -19.71
C THR A 109 1.68 -15.99 -19.50
N PRO A 110 2.58 -15.29 -18.81
CA PRO A 110 2.46 -13.85 -18.65
C PRO A 110 2.41 -13.24 -20.05
N GLU A 111 1.28 -12.61 -20.39
CA GLU A 111 1.26 -11.80 -21.60
C GLU A 111 2.36 -10.74 -21.48
N PRO A 112 3.11 -10.46 -22.56
CA PRO A 112 4.08 -9.39 -22.55
C PRO A 112 3.38 -8.12 -22.05
N ARG A 113 3.91 -7.50 -20.98
CA ARG A 113 3.33 -6.26 -20.43
C ARG A 113 3.24 -5.26 -21.58
N GLN A 114 2.01 -4.83 -21.88
CA GLN A 114 1.81 -3.75 -22.85
C GLN A 114 2.53 -2.49 -22.33
N PRO A 115 3.12 -1.67 -23.22
CA PRO A 115 3.73 -0.41 -22.80
C PRO A 115 2.73 0.43 -22.02
N MET A 116 3.19 1.07 -20.95
CA MET A 116 2.37 2.03 -20.22
C MET A 116 2.12 3.25 -21.12
N LEU A 117 0.85 3.66 -21.20
CA LEU A 117 0.46 4.87 -21.88
C LEU A 117 0.21 5.97 -20.86
N LEU A 118 1.01 7.03 -20.95
CA LEU A 118 0.78 8.23 -20.15
C LEU A 118 -0.50 8.94 -20.60
N PRO A 119 -1.32 9.45 -19.67
CA PRO A 119 -2.42 10.34 -20.01
C PRO A 119 -1.95 11.57 -20.76
N ASP A 120 -2.75 12.01 -21.75
CA ASP A 120 -2.45 13.21 -22.52
C ASP A 120 -2.31 14.43 -21.62
N LYS A 121 -1.32 15.27 -21.93
CA LYS A 121 -1.06 16.51 -21.20
C LYS A 121 -2.02 17.60 -21.62
N ALA A 122 -2.55 18.34 -20.66
CA ALA A 122 -3.30 19.55 -20.92
C ALA A 122 -2.38 20.67 -21.49
N ASP A 123 -2.95 21.64 -22.21
CA ASP A 123 -2.21 22.80 -22.73
C ASP A 123 -1.57 23.64 -21.62
N ASN A 124 -2.13 23.61 -20.43
CA ASN A 124 -1.57 24.24 -19.24
C ASN A 124 -1.86 23.42 -17.98
N PHE A 125 -1.09 23.65 -16.93
CA PHE A 125 -1.18 22.89 -15.68
C PHE A 125 -1.73 23.73 -14.51
N LYS A 126 -2.45 24.82 -14.79
CA LYS A 126 -2.90 25.80 -13.78
C LYS A 126 -3.74 25.14 -12.68
N ARG A 127 -4.63 24.20 -13.04
CA ARG A 127 -5.51 23.53 -12.09
C ARG A 127 -4.75 22.55 -11.19
N ALA A 128 -3.88 21.72 -11.76
CA ALA A 128 -3.04 20.81 -10.99
C ALA A 128 -2.07 21.59 -10.08
N TYR A 129 -1.50 22.68 -10.59
CA TYR A 129 -0.66 23.59 -9.79
C TYR A 129 -1.45 24.19 -8.63
N TRP A 130 -2.62 24.79 -8.90
CA TRP A 130 -3.48 25.35 -7.86
C TRP A 130 -3.87 24.30 -6.80
N TYR A 131 -4.25 23.11 -7.25
CA TYR A 131 -4.60 22.01 -6.37
C TYR A 131 -3.44 21.65 -5.43
N LEU A 132 -2.25 21.46 -5.97
CA LEU A 132 -1.08 21.06 -5.17
C LEU A 132 -0.64 22.18 -4.22
N VAL A 133 -0.67 23.44 -4.67
CA VAL A 133 -0.22 24.58 -3.86
C VAL A 133 -1.30 25.03 -2.88
N SER A 134 -2.52 25.28 -3.36
CA SER A 134 -3.55 25.92 -2.54
C SER A 134 -4.39 24.92 -1.73
N VAL A 135 -4.67 23.71 -2.29
CA VAL A 135 -5.48 22.71 -1.60
C VAL A 135 -4.60 21.80 -0.75
N ARG A 136 -3.44 21.37 -1.30
CA ARG A 136 -2.52 20.46 -0.62
C ARG A 136 -1.43 21.15 0.19
N GLY A 137 -1.32 22.48 0.10
CA GLY A 137 -0.38 23.29 0.91
C GLY A 137 1.09 23.13 0.53
N ILE A 138 1.40 22.46 -0.59
CA ILE A 138 2.78 22.16 -1.02
C ILE A 138 3.48 23.44 -1.46
N ASP A 139 4.78 23.54 -1.18
CA ASP A 139 5.59 24.70 -1.56
C ASP A 139 5.55 24.90 -3.09
N PRO A 140 5.22 26.13 -3.56
CA PRO A 140 5.18 26.46 -4.99
C PRO A 140 6.47 26.15 -5.73
N LYS A 141 7.64 26.28 -5.08
CA LYS A 141 8.94 25.98 -5.69
C LYS A 141 9.10 24.49 -5.97
N ILE A 142 8.64 23.63 -5.05
CA ILE A 142 8.66 22.18 -5.22
C ILE A 142 7.76 21.76 -6.38
N VAL A 143 6.51 22.26 -6.40
CA VAL A 143 5.55 21.96 -7.48
C VAL A 143 6.09 22.40 -8.83
N SER A 144 6.57 23.66 -8.93
CA SER A 144 7.12 24.21 -10.18
C SER A 144 8.33 23.41 -10.67
N ALA A 145 9.24 23.02 -9.79
CA ALA A 145 10.42 22.24 -10.13
C ALA A 145 10.03 20.86 -10.71
N LEU A 146 9.10 20.16 -10.06
CA LEU A 146 8.67 18.82 -10.52
C LEU A 146 7.85 18.90 -11.82
N MET A 147 7.10 19.99 -12.04
CA MET A 147 6.42 20.23 -13.31
C MET A 147 7.43 20.50 -14.45
N ASN A 148 8.47 21.29 -14.19
CA ASN A 148 9.54 21.55 -15.16
C ASN A 148 10.33 20.28 -15.50
N GLU A 149 10.50 19.38 -14.54
CA GLU A 149 11.12 18.05 -14.71
C GLU A 149 10.18 17.04 -15.40
N LYS A 150 8.98 17.45 -15.78
CA LYS A 150 7.96 16.57 -16.38
C LYS A 150 7.50 15.42 -15.50
N LYS A 151 7.83 15.45 -14.21
CA LYS A 151 7.41 14.46 -13.21
C LYS A 151 5.98 14.67 -12.73
N VAL A 152 5.50 15.93 -12.81
CA VAL A 152 4.12 16.31 -12.46
C VAL A 152 3.51 17.11 -13.60
N TYR A 153 2.28 16.78 -13.97
CA TYR A 153 1.53 17.55 -14.97
C TYR A 153 0.02 17.42 -14.77
N GLN A 154 -0.75 18.15 -15.57
CA GLN A 154 -2.21 18.05 -15.60
C GLN A 154 -2.66 17.20 -16.78
N GLU A 155 -3.52 16.22 -16.51
CA GLU A 155 -4.20 15.43 -17.54
C GLU A 155 -5.17 16.31 -18.34
N ALA A 156 -5.23 16.11 -19.67
CA ALA A 156 -6.08 16.90 -20.57
C ALA A 156 -7.57 16.63 -20.35
N LYS A 157 -7.99 15.38 -20.20
CA LYS A 157 -9.39 14.96 -20.25
C LYS A 157 -10.19 15.36 -19.01
N PHE A 158 -9.66 15.11 -17.83
CA PHE A 158 -10.37 15.33 -16.55
C PHE A 158 -9.68 16.36 -15.64
N GLY A 159 -8.51 16.84 -16.05
CA GLY A 159 -7.74 17.82 -15.27
C GLY A 159 -7.11 17.22 -14.01
N ASN A 160 -6.93 15.92 -13.94
CA ASN A 160 -6.27 15.25 -12.82
C ASN A 160 -4.80 15.67 -12.70
N ALA A 161 -4.27 15.70 -11.50
CA ALA A 161 -2.84 15.78 -11.28
C ALA A 161 -2.22 14.40 -11.56
N VAL A 162 -1.18 14.37 -12.38
CA VAL A 162 -0.46 13.17 -12.81
C VAL A 162 0.94 13.21 -12.27
N PHE A 163 1.39 12.08 -11.72
CA PHE A 163 2.71 11.88 -11.13
C PHE A 163 3.40 10.72 -11.85
N VAL A 164 4.61 10.97 -12.39
CA VAL A 164 5.31 10.02 -13.26
C VAL A 164 6.62 9.56 -12.61
N GLY A 165 6.77 8.24 -12.50
CA GLY A 165 8.04 7.60 -12.18
C GLY A 165 8.76 7.15 -13.45
N TYR A 166 10.04 7.45 -13.54
CA TYR A 166 10.89 7.15 -14.68
C TYR A 166 11.92 6.08 -14.33
N ASP A 167 12.40 5.35 -15.34
CA ASP A 167 13.63 4.57 -15.22
C ASP A 167 14.88 5.46 -15.41
N ARG A 168 16.07 4.84 -15.36
CA ARG A 168 17.35 5.57 -15.52
C ARG A 168 17.54 6.19 -16.90
N ASP A 169 16.86 5.64 -17.91
CA ASP A 169 16.93 6.11 -19.29
C ASP A 169 15.91 7.21 -19.59
N GLY A 170 15.13 7.62 -18.58
CA GLY A 170 14.09 8.64 -18.71
C GLY A 170 12.80 8.12 -19.36
N THR A 171 12.61 6.81 -19.44
CA THR A 171 11.37 6.19 -19.91
C THR A 171 10.36 6.12 -18.76
N ALA A 172 9.14 6.58 -18.98
CA ALA A 172 8.07 6.51 -17.99
C ALA A 172 7.65 5.04 -17.75
N LYS A 173 7.68 4.60 -16.51
CA LYS A 173 7.34 3.23 -16.08
C LYS A 173 6.21 3.19 -15.07
N TYR A 174 6.05 4.22 -14.28
CA TYR A 174 5.01 4.37 -13.28
C TYR A 174 4.25 5.67 -13.51
N CYS A 175 2.94 5.63 -13.30
CA CYS A 175 2.10 6.82 -13.38
C CYS A 175 0.91 6.67 -12.45
N SER A 176 0.76 7.60 -11.52
CA SER A 176 -0.45 7.72 -10.70
C SER A 176 -1.18 9.02 -10.97
N MET A 177 -2.50 8.99 -10.78
CA MET A 177 -3.38 10.14 -11.02
C MET A 177 -4.22 10.43 -9.78
N ARG A 178 -4.45 11.70 -9.51
CA ARG A 178 -5.31 12.18 -8.43
C ARG A 178 -6.25 13.26 -8.93
N SER A 179 -7.54 13.15 -8.60
CA SER A 179 -8.49 14.22 -8.90
C SER A 179 -8.07 15.53 -8.27
N THR A 180 -8.18 16.61 -9.03
CA THR A 180 -7.99 17.98 -8.55
C THR A 180 -9.31 18.64 -8.10
N TYR A 181 -10.43 17.93 -8.18
CA TYR A 181 -11.73 18.39 -7.69
C TYR A 181 -11.91 18.07 -6.20
N PRO A 182 -12.32 19.02 -5.35
CA PRO A 182 -12.37 18.85 -3.90
C PRO A 182 -13.22 17.64 -3.42
N ASN A 183 -14.32 17.38 -4.08
CA ASN A 183 -15.28 16.33 -3.67
C ASN A 183 -15.10 15.01 -4.43
N ASN A 184 -14.06 14.89 -5.25
CA ASN A 184 -13.79 13.70 -6.04
C ASN A 184 -12.58 12.95 -5.47
N LYS A 185 -12.83 11.78 -4.87
CA LYS A 185 -11.79 10.92 -4.26
C LYS A 185 -11.04 10.07 -5.29
N PHE A 186 -11.18 10.33 -6.60
CA PHE A 186 -10.50 9.55 -7.64
C PHE A 186 -8.99 9.50 -7.42
N LYS A 187 -8.48 8.29 -7.31
CA LYS A 187 -7.06 7.91 -7.23
C LYS A 187 -6.92 6.65 -8.08
N ARG A 188 -6.06 6.66 -9.06
CA ARG A 188 -5.82 5.51 -9.95
C ARG A 188 -4.40 5.57 -10.52
N ASP A 189 -3.79 4.41 -10.72
CA ASP A 189 -2.60 4.29 -11.54
C ASP A 189 -3.01 4.15 -13.02
N ALA A 190 -2.14 4.59 -13.93
CA ALA A 190 -2.35 4.37 -15.36
C ALA A 190 -2.28 2.89 -15.69
N ASP A 191 -2.97 2.47 -16.75
CA ASP A 191 -2.94 1.09 -17.21
C ASP A 191 -1.50 0.67 -17.57
N ASN A 192 -1.10 -0.52 -17.19
CA ASN A 192 0.25 -1.08 -17.34
C ASN A 192 1.36 -0.36 -16.56
N SER A 193 0.99 0.46 -15.58
CA SER A 193 1.92 1.11 -14.65
C SER A 193 2.69 0.07 -13.83
N ASP A 194 4.01 0.22 -13.73
CA ASP A 194 4.87 -0.69 -12.97
C ASP A 194 5.25 -0.08 -11.63
N LYS A 195 4.62 -0.56 -10.55
CA LYS A 195 4.87 -0.08 -9.18
C LYS A 195 6.26 -0.43 -8.63
N SER A 196 7.07 -1.19 -9.34
CA SER A 196 8.48 -1.36 -8.99
C SER A 196 9.36 -0.16 -9.40
N TYR A 197 8.77 0.87 -10.02
CA TYR A 197 9.46 2.14 -10.32
C TYR A 197 8.87 3.23 -9.43
N PRO A 198 9.71 3.93 -8.64
CA PRO A 198 9.23 4.99 -7.76
C PRO A 198 8.91 6.29 -8.52
N PHE A 199 8.03 7.10 -7.93
CA PHE A 199 8.09 8.53 -8.16
C PHE A 199 9.17 9.09 -7.23
N PHE A 200 10.19 9.79 -7.72
CA PHE A 200 11.36 10.14 -6.93
C PHE A 200 11.93 11.54 -7.22
N VAL A 201 12.69 12.00 -6.27
CA VAL A 201 13.58 13.18 -6.35
C VAL A 201 14.98 12.74 -5.92
N GLU A 202 15.93 12.86 -6.83
CA GLU A 202 17.33 12.58 -6.50
C GLU A 202 17.89 13.64 -5.54
N GLY A 203 18.60 13.16 -4.51
CA GLY A 203 19.34 13.95 -3.54
C GLY A 203 20.82 13.98 -3.82
N LYS A 204 21.58 14.51 -2.85
CA LYS A 204 23.05 14.60 -2.88
C LYS A 204 23.70 13.89 -1.69
N SER A 205 22.89 13.50 -0.70
CA SER A 205 23.36 12.85 0.52
C SER A 205 23.31 11.32 0.40
N ASP A 206 23.73 10.64 1.45
CA ASP A 206 23.60 9.18 1.60
C ASP A 206 22.27 8.74 2.24
N LEU A 207 21.28 9.66 2.31
CA LEU A 207 19.99 9.47 2.96
C LEU A 207 18.86 9.42 1.92
N ALA A 208 17.99 8.41 2.02
CA ALA A 208 16.72 8.37 1.29
C ALA A 208 15.51 8.36 2.23
N ILE A 209 14.53 9.18 1.91
CA ILE A 209 13.25 9.29 2.60
C ILE A 209 12.19 8.61 1.75
N VAL A 210 11.50 7.62 2.33
CA VAL A 210 10.54 6.73 1.66
C VAL A 210 9.14 7.07 2.13
N THR A 211 8.27 7.51 1.23
CA THR A 211 6.85 7.82 1.48
C THR A 211 5.93 6.89 0.71
N GLU A 212 4.64 6.85 1.05
CA GLU A 212 3.69 6.01 0.33
C GLU A 212 3.28 6.64 -1.01
N ALA A 213 2.90 7.90 -1.04
CA ALA A 213 2.40 8.56 -2.24
C ALA A 213 3.21 9.82 -2.63
N PRO A 214 3.14 10.24 -3.93
CA PRO A 214 3.85 11.43 -4.41
C PRO A 214 3.45 12.73 -3.68
N ILE A 215 2.19 12.85 -3.25
CA ILE A 215 1.73 14.02 -2.49
C ILE A 215 2.41 14.07 -1.13
N ASP A 216 2.59 12.91 -0.47
CA ASP A 216 3.26 12.83 0.83
C ASP A 216 4.75 13.12 0.72
N LEU A 217 5.40 12.66 -0.37
CA LEU A 217 6.77 13.04 -0.69
C LEU A 217 6.92 14.57 -0.77
N MET A 218 6.06 15.23 -1.54
CA MET A 218 6.10 16.70 -1.72
C MET A 218 5.74 17.43 -0.42
N SER A 219 4.82 16.88 0.37
CA SER A 219 4.42 17.44 1.67
C SER A 219 5.55 17.34 2.69
N HIS A 220 6.19 16.17 2.79
CA HIS A 220 7.37 15.96 3.62
C HIS A 220 8.50 16.92 3.22
N ALA A 221 8.77 17.07 1.93
CA ALA A 221 9.76 18.01 1.40
C ALA A 221 9.43 19.46 1.79
N THR A 222 8.15 19.84 1.74
CA THR A 222 7.67 21.16 2.16
C THR A 222 7.89 21.39 3.66
N LEU A 223 7.51 20.42 4.50
CA LEU A 223 7.73 20.48 5.95
C LEU A 223 9.22 20.58 6.29
N THR A 224 10.07 19.79 5.61
CA THR A 224 11.53 19.89 5.76
C THR A 224 12.03 21.31 5.50
N THR A 225 11.61 21.92 4.39
CA THR A 225 12.00 23.30 4.05
C THR A 225 11.50 24.32 5.07
N MET A 226 10.27 24.13 5.59
CA MET A 226 9.66 25.05 6.56
C MET A 226 10.37 25.03 7.92
N PHE A 227 10.70 23.85 8.43
CA PHE A 227 11.17 23.69 9.81
C PHE A 227 12.68 23.47 9.93
N SER A 228 13.28 22.70 9.03
CA SER A 228 14.73 22.43 9.07
C SER A 228 15.54 23.46 8.29
N LYS A 229 14.90 24.30 7.47
CA LYS A 229 15.54 25.28 6.57
C LYS A 229 16.61 24.68 5.64
N THR A 230 16.57 23.36 5.43
CA THR A 230 17.44 22.63 4.51
C THR A 230 16.84 22.62 3.11
N ASP A 231 17.70 22.56 2.10
CA ASP A 231 17.26 22.34 0.73
C ASP A 231 16.55 20.97 0.66
N TRP A 232 15.33 20.98 0.19
CA TRP A 232 14.53 19.75 0.04
C TRP A 232 15.16 18.73 -0.93
N ARG A 233 16.12 19.15 -1.74
CA ARG A 233 16.91 18.30 -2.64
C ARG A 233 18.22 17.80 -2.02
N GLN A 234 18.46 18.07 -0.74
CA GLN A 234 19.66 17.57 -0.08
C GLN A 234 19.60 16.03 0.02
N ASP A 235 18.45 15.50 0.41
CA ASP A 235 18.24 14.07 0.58
C ASP A 235 17.42 13.48 -0.57
N HIS A 236 17.68 12.22 -0.89
CA HIS A 236 16.86 11.46 -1.82
C HIS A 236 15.45 11.29 -1.25
N ARG A 237 14.44 11.39 -2.09
CA ARG A 237 13.03 11.13 -1.74
C ARG A 237 12.37 10.27 -2.78
N LEU A 238 11.64 9.25 -2.33
CA LEU A 238 10.86 8.42 -3.23
C LEU A 238 9.51 8.06 -2.63
N SER A 239 8.50 7.91 -3.48
CA SER A 239 7.23 7.30 -3.09
C SER A 239 7.10 5.94 -3.76
N ILE A 240 6.67 4.96 -2.95
CA ILE A 240 6.62 3.55 -3.38
C ILE A 240 5.27 3.15 -4.01
N GLY A 241 4.27 4.05 -4.00
CA GLY A 241 2.96 3.87 -4.65
C GLY A 241 2.05 2.79 -4.04
N CYS A 242 2.58 2.01 -3.11
CA CYS A 242 1.91 0.97 -2.32
C CYS A 242 2.86 0.54 -1.19
N LEU A 243 2.45 -0.39 -0.33
CA LEU A 243 3.32 -0.84 0.77
C LEU A 243 4.36 -1.92 0.37
N SER A 244 4.56 -2.16 -0.95
CA SER A 244 5.64 -3.02 -1.45
C SER A 244 6.94 -2.25 -1.55
N MET A 245 8.05 -2.86 -1.11
CA MET A 245 9.38 -2.24 -1.15
C MET A 245 10.10 -2.41 -2.50
N ALA A 246 9.47 -3.00 -3.52
CA ALA A 246 10.10 -3.23 -4.84
C ALA A 246 10.62 -1.95 -5.50
N ALA A 247 9.92 -0.83 -5.34
CA ALA A 247 10.36 0.47 -5.84
C ALA A 247 11.58 1.01 -5.07
N LEU A 248 11.65 0.77 -3.75
CA LEU A 248 12.81 1.11 -2.95
C LEU A 248 14.02 0.25 -3.33
N ASP A 249 13.85 -1.08 -3.46
CA ASP A 249 14.92 -1.98 -3.86
C ASP A 249 15.53 -1.55 -5.19
N ARG A 250 14.69 -1.27 -6.18
CA ARG A 250 15.16 -0.75 -7.49
C ARG A 250 15.88 0.58 -7.37
N TYR A 251 15.39 1.49 -6.55
CA TYR A 251 16.04 2.79 -6.35
C TYR A 251 17.41 2.66 -5.69
N LEU A 252 17.55 1.74 -4.73
CA LEU A 252 18.83 1.45 -4.06
C LEU A 252 19.85 0.78 -5.00
N GLU A 253 19.39 -0.02 -5.98
CA GLU A 253 20.27 -0.53 -7.05
C GLU A 253 20.85 0.59 -7.91
N TRP A 254 20.08 1.68 -8.11
CA TRP A 254 20.56 2.84 -8.87
C TRP A 254 21.48 3.75 -8.06
N HIS A 255 21.34 3.75 -6.73
CA HIS A 255 21.99 4.66 -5.79
C HIS A 255 22.72 3.88 -4.68
N PRO A 256 23.83 3.19 -5.00
CA PRO A 256 24.60 2.41 -4.03
C PRO A 256 25.29 3.28 -2.96
N GLU A 257 25.36 4.61 -3.17
CA GLU A 257 25.84 5.59 -2.22
C GLU A 257 24.90 5.76 -1.01
N ILE A 258 23.62 5.42 -1.14
CA ILE A 258 22.64 5.53 -0.04
C ILE A 258 22.98 4.50 1.04
N LYS A 259 23.07 4.97 2.29
CA LYS A 259 23.37 4.15 3.48
C LYS A 259 22.32 4.32 4.58
N LYS A 260 21.48 5.34 4.47
CA LYS A 260 20.48 5.71 5.48
C LYS A 260 19.10 5.75 4.86
N LEU A 261 18.13 5.18 5.56
CA LEU A 261 16.74 5.14 5.11
C LEU A 261 15.84 5.70 6.23
N VAL A 262 14.97 6.62 5.86
CA VAL A 262 13.89 7.09 6.73
C VAL A 262 12.57 6.65 6.12
N PHE A 263 11.85 5.79 6.84
CA PHE A 263 10.51 5.36 6.45
C PHE A 263 9.49 6.35 6.98
N ALA A 264 8.86 7.06 6.06
CA ALA A 264 7.90 8.13 6.28
C ALA A 264 6.54 7.72 5.65
N LEU A 265 6.05 6.53 6.01
CA LEU A 265 4.82 5.95 5.51
C LEU A 265 3.60 6.47 6.28
N ASP A 266 2.41 6.26 5.73
CA ASP A 266 1.15 6.73 6.29
C ASP A 266 0.90 6.17 7.70
N ASN A 267 0.11 6.89 8.50
CA ASN A 267 -0.21 6.60 9.89
C ASN A 267 -1.74 6.45 10.04
N ASP A 268 -2.28 5.41 9.42
CA ASP A 268 -3.73 5.11 9.43
C ASP A 268 -4.19 4.60 10.80
N TYR A 269 -4.01 5.40 11.85
CA TYR A 269 -4.19 5.01 13.25
C TYR A 269 -5.65 4.62 13.63
N LEU A 270 -6.63 4.97 12.80
CA LEU A 270 -8.04 4.55 12.96
C LEU A 270 -8.45 3.43 12.02
N ALA A 271 -7.53 2.96 11.14
CA ALA A 271 -7.83 1.85 10.26
C ALA A 271 -8.02 0.56 11.06
N ARG A 272 -8.95 -0.29 10.59
CA ARG A 272 -9.27 -1.56 11.25
C ARG A 272 -9.11 -2.71 10.29
N ASN A 273 -8.64 -3.83 10.82
CA ASN A 273 -8.61 -5.10 10.11
C ASN A 273 -10.01 -5.71 10.01
N GLN A 274 -10.11 -6.89 9.41
CA GLN A 274 -11.36 -7.61 9.21
C GLN A 274 -12.04 -8.00 10.55
N LYS A 275 -11.26 -8.18 11.62
CA LYS A 275 -11.78 -8.50 12.95
C LYS A 275 -12.22 -7.27 13.74
N GLY A 276 -12.16 -6.08 13.14
CA GLY A 276 -12.47 -4.82 13.81
C GLY A 276 -11.35 -4.27 14.69
N GLU A 277 -10.19 -4.92 14.76
CA GLU A 277 -9.03 -4.46 15.54
C GLU A 277 -8.29 -3.35 14.80
N LEU A 278 -7.74 -2.38 15.53
CA LEU A 278 -6.93 -1.33 14.92
C LEU A 278 -5.72 -1.93 14.19
N ALA A 279 -5.54 -1.55 12.93
CA ALA A 279 -4.47 -2.05 12.08
C ALA A 279 -3.87 -0.92 11.25
N ASN A 280 -2.78 -0.36 11.75
CA ASN A 280 -2.03 0.71 11.10
C ASN A 280 -1.08 0.13 10.04
N TRP A 281 -1.59 -0.13 8.85
CA TRP A 281 -0.87 -0.84 7.80
C TRP A 281 0.41 -0.15 7.36
N GLY A 282 0.41 1.18 7.24
CA GLY A 282 1.59 1.95 6.89
C GLY A 282 2.69 1.81 7.94
N GLN A 283 2.34 1.89 9.23
CA GLN A 283 3.32 1.76 10.30
C GLN A 283 3.84 0.31 10.46
N LEU A 284 2.97 -0.68 10.32
CA LEU A 284 3.39 -2.09 10.30
C LEU A 284 4.35 -2.38 9.14
N ALA A 285 4.08 -1.82 7.97
CA ALA A 285 4.98 -1.92 6.81
C ALA A 285 6.32 -1.22 7.06
N ALA A 286 6.31 -0.03 7.68
CA ALA A 286 7.51 0.72 8.03
C ALA A 286 8.39 -0.05 9.03
N GLU A 287 7.81 -0.60 10.09
CA GLU A 287 8.52 -1.40 11.09
C GLU A 287 9.15 -2.66 10.47
N LYS A 288 8.40 -3.35 9.59
CA LYS A 288 8.91 -4.51 8.85
C LYS A 288 10.07 -4.11 7.95
N ALA A 289 9.92 -3.01 7.19
CA ALA A 289 10.97 -2.50 6.32
C ALA A 289 12.22 -2.12 7.12
N ILE A 290 12.08 -1.42 8.24
CA ILE A 290 13.20 -1.08 9.13
C ILE A 290 13.99 -2.33 9.51
N ARG A 291 13.33 -3.40 9.98
CA ARG A 291 14.01 -4.66 10.30
C ARG A 291 14.76 -5.23 9.10
N THR A 292 14.06 -5.37 7.97
CA THR A 292 14.63 -5.96 6.75
C THR A 292 15.85 -5.19 6.23
N TYR A 293 15.77 -3.86 6.17
CA TYR A 293 16.87 -3.05 5.63
C TYR A 293 18.01 -2.86 6.64
N THR A 294 17.74 -2.90 7.94
CA THR A 294 18.78 -2.93 8.97
C THR A 294 19.61 -4.22 8.86
N GLU A 295 18.97 -5.38 8.67
CA GLU A 295 19.64 -6.66 8.43
C GLU A 295 20.48 -6.63 7.14
N ARG A 296 20.09 -5.84 6.15
CA ARG A 296 20.84 -5.60 4.89
C ARG A 296 21.97 -4.57 5.05
N GLY A 297 22.17 -4.01 6.25
CA GLY A 297 23.27 -3.09 6.58
C GLY A 297 22.97 -1.61 6.42
N TYR A 298 21.71 -1.20 6.20
CA TYR A 298 21.30 0.20 6.18
C TYR A 298 21.05 0.72 7.60
N GLN A 299 21.31 2.00 7.81
CA GLN A 299 20.87 2.72 9.00
C GLN A 299 19.42 3.18 8.78
N CYS A 300 18.48 2.61 9.53
CA CYS A 300 17.07 2.86 9.33
C CYS A 300 16.46 3.68 10.48
N ALA A 301 15.54 4.60 10.14
CA ALA A 301 14.75 5.35 11.10
C ALA A 301 13.29 5.45 10.65
N LEU A 302 12.40 5.67 11.61
CA LEU A 302 11.00 5.96 11.40
C LEU A 302 10.76 7.46 11.51
N HIS A 303 10.07 8.04 10.53
CA HIS A 303 9.49 9.37 10.63
C HIS A 303 7.98 9.26 10.41
N LYS A 304 7.25 9.14 11.52
CA LYS A 304 5.81 8.94 11.50
C LYS A 304 5.08 10.27 11.41
N PRO A 305 4.07 10.44 10.52
CA PRO A 305 3.21 11.62 10.54
C PRO A 305 2.42 11.70 11.86
N HIS A 306 2.07 12.89 12.28
CA HIS A 306 1.30 13.12 13.52
C HIS A 306 -0.16 12.70 13.33
N LEU A 307 -0.73 12.98 12.15
CA LEU A 307 -2.06 12.52 11.69
C LEU A 307 -1.91 11.36 10.68
N ASN A 308 -2.88 11.19 9.79
CA ASN A 308 -2.93 10.04 8.89
C ASN A 308 -1.78 9.99 7.88
N ASP A 309 -1.39 11.14 7.34
CA ASP A 309 -0.34 11.27 6.33
C ASP A 309 0.37 12.63 6.43
N PHE A 310 1.51 12.78 5.76
CA PHE A 310 2.26 14.04 5.78
C PHE A 310 1.52 15.20 5.10
N ASN A 311 0.61 14.92 4.17
CA ASN A 311 -0.19 15.98 3.57
C ASN A 311 -1.26 16.50 4.54
N THR A 312 -1.84 15.65 5.33
CA THR A 312 -2.77 16.05 6.40
C THR A 312 -2.05 16.91 7.44
N ASP A 313 -0.87 16.49 7.90
CA ASP A 313 -0.03 17.31 8.80
C ASP A 313 0.25 18.69 8.19
N LEU A 314 0.73 18.73 6.95
CA LEU A 314 1.05 19.97 6.25
C LEU A 314 -0.15 20.91 6.15
N THR A 315 -1.33 20.37 5.76
CA THR A 315 -2.52 21.21 5.59
C THR A 315 -3.03 21.79 6.92
N GLU A 316 -2.95 21.03 8.00
CA GLU A 316 -3.31 21.51 9.34
C GLU A 316 -2.29 22.57 9.87
N ILE A 317 -1.00 22.35 9.63
CA ILE A 317 0.05 23.33 9.96
C ILE A 317 -0.16 24.63 9.15
N ARG A 318 -0.55 24.55 7.87
CA ARG A 318 -0.88 25.73 7.05
C ARG A 318 -2.09 26.50 7.58
N LYS A 319 -3.00 25.85 8.32
CA LYS A 319 -4.11 26.49 9.05
C LYS A 319 -3.71 27.10 10.38
N GLY A 320 -2.44 27.00 10.77
CA GLY A 320 -1.89 27.60 12.00
C GLY A 320 -1.76 26.63 13.17
N LYS A 321 -2.00 25.34 13.01
CA LYS A 321 -1.75 24.36 14.07
C LYS A 321 -0.26 24.10 14.26
N THR A 322 0.10 23.76 15.49
CA THR A 322 1.43 23.27 15.86
C THR A 322 1.46 21.72 15.84
N PHE A 323 2.63 21.11 15.90
CA PHE A 323 2.76 19.66 16.05
C PHE A 323 2.11 19.13 17.33
N ASP A 324 2.15 19.91 18.42
CA ASP A 324 1.43 19.55 19.65
C ASP A 324 -0.08 19.57 19.47
N ASP A 325 -0.61 20.48 18.66
CA ASP A 325 -2.04 20.49 18.31
C ASP A 325 -2.42 19.25 17.50
N LEU A 326 -1.57 18.81 16.57
CA LEU A 326 -1.81 17.58 15.79
C LEU A 326 -1.81 16.34 16.69
N ASN A 327 -0.88 16.26 17.65
CA ASN A 327 -0.87 15.16 18.62
C ASN A 327 -2.14 15.13 19.47
N ARG A 328 -2.57 16.30 20.00
CA ARG A 328 -3.83 16.40 20.75
C ARG A 328 -5.05 16.01 19.91
N GLN A 329 -5.06 16.42 18.65
CA GLN A 329 -6.13 16.02 17.71
C GLN A 329 -6.19 14.50 17.55
N ARG A 330 -5.07 13.85 17.27
CA ARG A 330 -5.00 12.38 17.12
C ARG A 330 -5.45 11.67 18.40
N GLU A 331 -5.03 12.12 19.57
CA GLU A 331 -5.43 11.54 20.85
C GLU A 331 -6.93 11.66 21.07
N ALA A 332 -7.52 12.83 20.73
CA ALA A 332 -8.96 13.04 20.81
C ALA A 332 -9.74 12.14 19.85
N GLU A 333 -9.26 11.97 18.62
CA GLU A 333 -9.89 11.09 17.63
C GLU A 333 -9.82 9.62 18.04
N LEU A 334 -8.68 9.15 18.57
CA LEU A 334 -8.54 7.81 19.11
C LEU A 334 -9.51 7.59 20.28
N LYS A 335 -9.60 8.53 21.21
CA LYS A 335 -10.54 8.44 22.34
C LYS A 335 -11.99 8.35 21.87
N ALA A 336 -12.39 9.20 20.94
CA ALA A 336 -13.75 9.18 20.36
C ALA A 336 -14.06 7.86 19.64
N ASP A 337 -13.07 7.29 18.92
CA ASP A 337 -13.22 5.99 18.27
C ASP A 337 -13.39 4.86 19.30
N PHE A 338 -12.63 4.86 20.39
CA PHE A 338 -12.78 3.90 21.47
C PHE A 338 -14.16 4.00 22.14
N GLU A 339 -14.61 5.21 22.48
CA GLU A 339 -15.92 5.45 23.10
C GLU A 339 -17.06 4.96 22.20
N LYS A 340 -16.99 5.26 20.90
CA LYS A 340 -17.98 4.81 19.91
C LYS A 340 -18.07 3.28 19.82
N ASN A 341 -16.93 2.58 19.78
CA ASN A 341 -16.91 1.13 19.65
C ASN A 341 -17.27 0.41 20.95
N ALA A 342 -17.02 1.01 22.12
CA ALA A 342 -17.46 0.49 23.41
C ALA A 342 -18.99 0.51 23.56
N VAL A 343 -19.65 1.53 23.04
CA VAL A 343 -21.14 1.63 23.06
C VAL A 343 -21.74 0.59 22.11
N GLN A 344 -21.19 0.38 20.92
CA GLN A 344 -21.70 -0.62 19.97
C GLN A 344 -21.56 -2.06 20.49
N GLY A 345 -20.49 -2.39 21.19
CA GLY A 345 -20.32 -3.71 21.81
C GLY A 345 -21.29 -3.96 22.98
N ALA A 346 -21.71 -2.91 23.70
CA ALA A 346 -22.68 -3.02 24.77
C ALA A 346 -24.14 -3.21 24.25
N ASP A 347 -24.45 -2.65 23.08
CA ASP A 347 -25.74 -2.81 22.44
C ASP A 347 -25.92 -4.20 21.82
N GLU A 348 -24.87 -4.81 21.29
CA GLU A 348 -24.87 -6.19 20.76
C GLU A 348 -25.01 -7.24 21.86
N GLU A 349 -24.39 -7.06 23.03
CA GLU A 349 -24.56 -7.98 24.19
C GLU A 349 -25.96 -7.93 24.81
N THR A 350 -26.71 -6.83 24.65
CA THR A 350 -28.06 -6.71 25.17
C THR A 350 -29.14 -7.26 24.25
N GLU A 351 -28.91 -7.44 22.96
CA GLU A 351 -29.86 -8.08 22.04
C GLU A 351 -29.77 -9.62 22.10
N ASP A 352 -28.60 -10.21 22.36
CA ASP A 352 -28.44 -11.66 22.52
C ASP A 352 -29.05 -12.20 23.87
N ASP A 353 -29.17 -11.36 24.88
CA ASP A 353 -29.78 -11.74 26.18
C ASP A 353 -31.32 -11.66 26.19
N LEU A 354 -31.97 -11.26 25.10
CA LEU A 354 -33.46 -11.13 25.01
C LEU A 354 -34.15 -12.24 24.19
N GLU A 355 -33.39 -13.22 23.68
CA GLU A 355 -33.94 -14.43 23.01
C GLU A 355 -33.68 -15.70 23.87
N ILE A 356 -34.29 -15.78 25.08
CA ILE A 356 -34.45 -17.04 25.80
C ILE A 356 -35.92 -17.21 26.18
#